data_4379d47db8cfb0591991ca8abd2cb562
#
_entry.id   4379d47db8cfb0591991ca8abd2cb562
#
_cell.length_a   1.000
_cell.length_b   1.000
_cell.length_c   1.000
_cell.angle_alpha   90.00
_cell.angle_beta   90.00
_cell.angle_gamma   90.00
#
_symmetry.space_group_name_H-M   'P 1'
#
loop_
_entity.id
_entity.type
_entity.pdbx_description
1 polymer ?
#
loop_
_entity_poly.entity_id
_entity_poly.type
_entity_poly.pdbx_seq_one_letter_code
_entity_poly.pdbx_strand_id
1 'polypeptide(L)'
;MKKYDYEARDSASNKIVKSVVQADSENAAAKLLTAQGFVPLKIELQDDKTSLFAKFSGRITTKDRVVFTRQLATLIGAGLPLAQSLRTVQEQTTNKRMQEIVQEIISDVEGGKSLSDSFAKHPEAFNKVYVALISAGETSGTMDDSLKRLAAQQEKEAAMMSKIRGAMMYPSIVLVVIILVIGFMLFTVVPQVEGLYRDLNKGLPFVTLMMIKVANFFSSLWWLVILAMIIGGYFLAQYLKTEQGIRTKDIFKLNVPLFKGMFRKMYMARFARTGQVLLSTGVSMLDMLRITSDAVNNVIISESILRASDKVKGGKALSASLSNEDYFLAMVPQMIKIGEQSGKIDEMMGKTAQVYEDELDEEIRALSTAIEPVLMVFLAIVAGTMVAAILLPIYSLVGNINIR
;
A
#
# COMPACT_ATOMS: atom_id res chain seq x y z
N MET A 1 -9.63 -14.14 -32.77
CA MET A 1 -8.21 -14.53 -32.88
C MET A 1 -7.72 -15.03 -31.53
N LYS A 2 -7.10 -16.21 -31.50
CA LYS A 2 -6.53 -16.82 -30.29
C LYS A 2 -5.04 -16.50 -30.23
N LYS A 3 -4.45 -16.45 -29.04
CA LYS A 3 -3.01 -16.27 -28.85
C LYS A 3 -2.34 -17.63 -28.73
N TYR A 4 -1.24 -17.82 -29.42
CA TYR A 4 -0.43 -19.03 -29.41
C TYR A 4 1.00 -18.69 -28.98
N ASP A 5 1.49 -19.35 -27.95
CA ASP A 5 2.91 -19.34 -27.60
C ASP A 5 3.65 -20.24 -28.58
N TYR A 6 4.72 -19.71 -29.19
CA TYR A 6 5.51 -20.51 -30.12
C TYR A 6 6.99 -20.52 -29.77
N GLU A 7 7.61 -21.63 -30.07
CA GLU A 7 9.04 -21.81 -30.10
C GLU A 7 9.42 -22.15 -31.55
N ALA A 8 10.18 -21.26 -32.16
CA ALA A 8 10.54 -21.42 -33.57
C ALA A 8 12.02 -21.13 -33.77
N ARG A 9 12.61 -21.73 -34.80
CA ARG A 9 13.97 -21.48 -35.23
C ARG A 9 13.97 -20.45 -36.35
N ASP A 10 14.72 -19.40 -36.17
CA ASP A 10 14.95 -18.41 -37.21
C ASP A 10 15.84 -19.03 -38.31
N SER A 11 15.36 -19.04 -39.55
CA SER A 11 16.06 -19.63 -40.68
C SER A 11 17.35 -18.90 -41.07
N ALA A 12 17.48 -17.60 -40.72
CA ALA A 12 18.65 -16.79 -41.06
C ALA A 12 19.75 -16.89 -39.97
N SER A 13 19.37 -16.87 -38.67
CA SER A 13 20.32 -16.84 -37.57
C SER A 13 20.52 -18.19 -36.85
N ASN A 14 19.72 -19.20 -37.21
CA ASN A 14 19.66 -20.54 -36.60
C ASN A 14 19.41 -20.52 -35.08
N LYS A 15 18.92 -19.39 -34.53
CA LYS A 15 18.59 -19.21 -33.10
C LYS A 15 17.15 -19.60 -32.82
N ILE A 16 16.93 -20.17 -31.66
CA ILE A 16 15.57 -20.47 -31.18
C ILE A 16 14.97 -19.18 -30.58
N VAL A 17 13.81 -18.77 -31.11
CA VAL A 17 13.04 -17.63 -30.68
C VAL A 17 11.75 -18.14 -30.03
N LYS A 18 11.41 -17.61 -28.85
CA LYS A 18 10.13 -17.85 -28.15
C LYS A 18 9.35 -16.55 -28.13
N SER A 19 8.13 -16.56 -28.66
CA SER A 19 7.26 -15.38 -28.68
C SER A 19 5.80 -15.82 -28.84
N VAL A 20 4.89 -14.84 -28.98
CA VAL A 20 3.43 -15.07 -29.08
C VAL A 20 2.97 -14.63 -30.48
N VAL A 21 2.12 -15.43 -31.13
CA VAL A 21 1.46 -15.08 -32.39
C VAL A 21 -0.05 -15.14 -32.23
N GLN A 22 -0.77 -14.23 -32.88
CA GLN A 22 -2.23 -14.24 -32.91
C GLN A 22 -2.70 -14.89 -34.22
N ALA A 23 -3.51 -15.94 -34.08
CA ALA A 23 -4.09 -16.65 -35.20
C ALA A 23 -5.45 -17.25 -34.84
N ASP A 24 -6.24 -17.63 -35.82
CA ASP A 24 -7.54 -18.26 -35.61
C ASP A 24 -7.43 -19.77 -35.31
N SER A 25 -6.31 -20.39 -35.69
CA SER A 25 -6.00 -21.80 -35.42
C SER A 25 -4.49 -22.02 -35.35
N GLU A 26 -4.06 -23.14 -34.76
CA GLU A 26 -2.66 -23.56 -34.67
C GLU A 26 -2.01 -23.66 -36.08
N ASN A 27 -2.74 -24.21 -37.02
CA ASN A 27 -2.28 -24.28 -38.41
C ASN A 27 -2.12 -22.90 -39.06
N ALA A 28 -2.97 -21.93 -38.71
CA ALA A 28 -2.84 -20.56 -39.18
C ALA A 28 -1.61 -19.87 -38.55
N ALA A 29 -1.34 -20.12 -37.28
CA ALA A 29 -0.15 -19.65 -36.59
C ALA A 29 1.14 -20.21 -37.24
N ALA A 30 1.16 -21.52 -37.52
CA ALA A 30 2.30 -22.17 -38.21
C ALA A 30 2.57 -21.56 -39.60
N LYS A 31 1.53 -21.31 -40.38
CA LYS A 31 1.67 -20.67 -41.73
C LYS A 31 2.20 -19.24 -41.62
N LEU A 32 1.73 -18.46 -40.66
CA LEU A 32 2.21 -17.09 -40.42
C LEU A 32 3.71 -17.08 -40.03
N LEU A 33 4.12 -17.99 -39.15
CA LEU A 33 5.52 -18.11 -38.72
C LEU A 33 6.42 -18.53 -39.87
N THR A 34 5.97 -19.51 -40.68
CA THR A 34 6.73 -19.95 -41.85
C THR A 34 6.86 -18.86 -42.93
N ALA A 35 5.81 -18.05 -43.13
CA ALA A 35 5.85 -16.89 -44.00
C ALA A 35 6.82 -15.79 -43.55
N GLN A 36 7.09 -15.72 -42.26
CA GLN A 36 8.04 -14.80 -41.64
C GLN A 36 9.48 -15.35 -41.55
N GLY A 37 9.75 -16.54 -42.13
CA GLY A 37 11.07 -17.15 -42.13
C GLY A 37 11.43 -17.92 -40.87
N PHE A 38 10.45 -18.24 -40.03
CA PHE A 38 10.63 -19.05 -38.82
C PHE A 38 10.18 -20.50 -39.07
N VAL A 39 10.98 -21.45 -38.59
CA VAL A 39 10.59 -22.87 -38.59
C VAL A 39 9.98 -23.18 -37.24
N PRO A 40 8.64 -23.38 -37.13
CA PRO A 40 7.99 -23.64 -35.86
C PRO A 40 8.43 -25.01 -35.33
N LEU A 41 8.89 -25.04 -34.05
CA LEU A 41 9.27 -26.25 -33.32
C LEU A 41 8.14 -26.68 -32.40
N LYS A 42 7.45 -25.71 -31.80
CA LYS A 42 6.36 -25.93 -30.85
C LYS A 42 5.38 -24.78 -30.97
N ILE A 43 4.08 -25.09 -31.02
CA ILE A 43 3.00 -24.09 -30.94
C ILE A 43 1.99 -24.62 -29.96
N GLU A 44 1.68 -23.82 -28.95
CA GLU A 44 0.69 -24.17 -27.91
C GLU A 44 -0.32 -23.03 -27.77
N LEU A 45 -1.58 -23.39 -27.60
CA LEU A 45 -2.61 -22.39 -27.29
C LEU A 45 -2.28 -21.78 -25.94
N GLN A 46 -2.15 -20.46 -25.88
CA GLN A 46 -1.99 -19.75 -24.62
C GLN A 46 -3.27 -19.93 -23.81
N ASP A 47 -3.26 -20.92 -22.89
CA ASP A 47 -4.37 -21.14 -21.97
C ASP A 47 -4.40 -19.94 -21.01
N ASP A 48 -5.53 -19.24 -20.94
CA ASP A 48 -5.81 -18.16 -20.00
C ASP A 48 -5.89 -18.64 -18.52
N LYS A 49 -5.38 -19.82 -18.24
CA LYS A 49 -5.07 -20.26 -16.88
C LYS A 49 -3.86 -19.50 -16.36
N THR A 50 -4.03 -18.19 -16.21
CA THR A 50 -3.12 -17.40 -15.36
C THR A 50 -3.08 -18.07 -14.00
N SER A 51 -1.98 -18.79 -13.78
CA SER A 51 -1.63 -19.29 -12.46
C SER A 51 -1.92 -18.17 -11.44
N LEU A 52 -2.58 -18.50 -10.33
CA LEU A 52 -2.82 -17.56 -9.23
C LEU A 52 -1.53 -16.80 -8.85
N PHE A 53 -0.37 -17.42 -9.03
CA PHE A 53 0.95 -16.82 -8.86
C PHE A 53 1.31 -15.78 -9.93
N ALA A 54 0.89 -15.92 -11.20
CA ALA A 54 1.12 -14.91 -12.24
C ALA A 54 0.29 -13.64 -11.98
N LYS A 55 -0.88 -13.77 -11.38
CA LYS A 55 -1.72 -12.64 -10.96
C LYS A 55 -1.08 -11.83 -9.80
N PHE A 56 -0.24 -12.46 -8.98
CA PHE A 56 0.54 -11.78 -7.94
C PHE A 56 1.85 -11.17 -8.45
N SER A 57 2.44 -11.74 -9.50
CA SER A 57 3.74 -11.32 -10.05
C SER A 57 3.68 -10.05 -10.93
N GLY A 58 2.48 -9.61 -11.32
CA GLY A 58 2.30 -8.46 -12.24
C GLY A 58 1.85 -7.16 -11.57
N ARG A 59 1.74 -7.08 -10.23
CA ARG A 59 1.25 -5.85 -9.60
C ARG A 59 2.32 -4.77 -9.59
N ILE A 60 2.00 -3.60 -10.16
CA ILE A 60 2.87 -2.42 -10.13
C ILE A 60 2.96 -1.89 -8.70
N THR A 61 4.17 -1.81 -8.17
CA THR A 61 4.43 -1.29 -6.82
C THR A 61 4.66 0.22 -6.84
N THR A 62 4.58 0.85 -5.67
CA THR A 62 4.98 2.27 -5.52
C THR A 62 6.44 2.48 -5.91
N LYS A 63 7.32 1.51 -5.62
CA LYS A 63 8.74 1.58 -5.97
C LYS A 63 8.93 1.60 -7.50
N ASP A 64 8.19 0.76 -8.24
CA ASP A 64 8.27 0.74 -9.71
C ASP A 64 7.90 2.10 -10.30
N ARG A 65 6.82 2.73 -9.80
CA ARG A 65 6.39 4.06 -10.24
C ARG A 65 7.41 5.15 -9.91
N VAL A 66 7.95 5.15 -8.70
CA VAL A 66 8.97 6.13 -8.28
C VAL A 66 10.20 6.03 -9.15
N VAL A 67 10.73 4.82 -9.39
CA VAL A 67 11.91 4.59 -10.22
C VAL A 67 11.64 5.03 -11.65
N PHE A 68 10.52 4.61 -12.24
CA PHE A 68 10.09 5.02 -13.58
C PHE A 68 10.05 6.55 -13.72
N THR A 69 9.34 7.23 -12.80
CA THR A 69 9.16 8.68 -12.86
C THR A 69 10.49 9.41 -12.68
N ARG A 70 11.36 8.96 -11.77
CA ARG A 70 12.68 9.55 -11.54
C ARG A 70 13.59 9.41 -12.77
N GLN A 71 13.62 8.23 -13.38
CA GLN A 71 14.40 7.99 -14.59
C GLN A 71 13.89 8.85 -15.74
N LEU A 72 12.58 8.89 -15.98
CA LEU A 72 11.99 9.71 -17.03
C LEU A 72 12.29 11.22 -16.81
N ALA A 73 12.12 11.70 -15.58
CA ALA A 73 12.46 13.09 -15.21
C ALA A 73 13.94 13.42 -15.46
N THR A 74 14.84 12.48 -15.16
CA THR A 74 16.29 12.66 -15.38
C THR A 74 16.63 12.74 -16.85
N LEU A 75 16.09 11.86 -17.68
CA LEU A 75 16.38 11.83 -19.12
C LEU A 75 15.80 13.05 -19.85
N ILE A 76 14.56 13.42 -19.55
CA ILE A 76 13.94 14.62 -20.15
C ILE A 76 14.64 15.89 -19.64
N GLY A 77 15.01 15.95 -18.35
CA GLY A 77 15.77 17.04 -17.80
C GLY A 77 17.20 17.18 -18.35
N ALA A 78 17.75 16.10 -18.92
CA ALA A 78 19.01 16.10 -19.68
C ALA A 78 18.83 16.49 -21.17
N GLY A 79 17.59 16.78 -21.61
CA GLY A 79 17.28 17.20 -22.96
C GLY A 79 17.06 16.07 -23.96
N LEU A 80 16.89 14.81 -23.49
CA LEU A 80 16.56 13.72 -24.40
C LEU A 80 15.12 13.84 -24.90
N PRO A 81 14.86 13.50 -26.18
CA PRO A 81 13.50 13.44 -26.73
C PRO A 81 12.60 12.49 -25.94
N LEU A 82 11.33 12.87 -25.80
CA LEU A 82 10.35 12.14 -24.99
C LEU A 82 10.23 10.66 -25.37
N ALA A 83 10.07 10.36 -26.68
CA ALA A 83 9.94 8.98 -27.14
C ALA A 83 11.20 8.15 -26.85
N GLN A 84 12.37 8.72 -27.01
CA GLN A 84 13.64 8.07 -26.69
C GLN A 84 13.78 7.83 -25.19
N SER A 85 13.41 8.82 -24.35
CA SER A 85 13.42 8.70 -22.90
C SER A 85 12.49 7.57 -22.42
N LEU A 86 11.27 7.49 -22.96
CA LEU A 86 10.32 6.42 -22.64
C LEU A 86 10.86 5.04 -23.01
N ARG A 87 11.47 4.86 -24.17
CA ARG A 87 12.09 3.59 -24.59
C ARG A 87 13.23 3.18 -23.67
N THR A 88 14.12 4.12 -23.33
CA THR A 88 15.24 3.85 -22.41
C THR A 88 14.75 3.42 -21.03
N VAL A 89 13.71 4.08 -20.50
CA VAL A 89 13.14 3.72 -19.20
C VAL A 89 12.41 2.38 -19.26
N GLN A 90 11.74 2.07 -20.36
CA GLN A 90 11.09 0.77 -20.59
C GLN A 90 12.11 -0.38 -20.52
N GLU A 91 13.25 -0.25 -21.21
CA GLU A 91 14.32 -1.26 -21.20
C GLU A 91 14.91 -1.51 -19.81
N GLN A 92 14.96 -0.47 -18.97
CA GLN A 92 15.47 -0.55 -17.59
C GLN A 92 14.41 -1.01 -16.57
N THR A 93 13.14 -1.04 -16.97
CA THR A 93 12.04 -1.44 -16.08
C THR A 93 12.00 -2.95 -15.89
N THR A 94 12.06 -3.42 -14.66
CA THR A 94 12.06 -4.86 -14.31
C THR A 94 10.65 -5.46 -14.20
N ASN A 95 9.65 -4.64 -13.88
CA ASN A 95 8.27 -5.08 -13.73
C ASN A 95 7.61 -5.24 -15.11
N LYS A 96 7.28 -6.48 -15.50
CA LYS A 96 6.69 -6.79 -16.81
C LYS A 96 5.41 -6.02 -17.11
N ARG A 97 4.50 -5.88 -16.12
CA ARG A 97 3.25 -5.14 -16.33
C ARG A 97 3.52 -3.66 -16.58
N MET A 98 4.50 -3.09 -15.90
CA MET A 98 4.92 -1.71 -16.12
C MET A 98 5.58 -1.56 -17.52
N GLN A 99 6.40 -2.53 -17.96
CA GLN A 99 6.95 -2.54 -19.33
C GLN A 99 5.86 -2.54 -20.40
N GLU A 100 4.82 -3.37 -20.24
CA GLU A 100 3.67 -3.42 -21.16
C GLU A 100 2.97 -2.06 -21.25
N ILE A 101 2.67 -1.46 -20.09
CA ILE A 101 2.03 -0.14 -20.02
C ILE A 101 2.90 0.93 -20.68
N VAL A 102 4.21 0.94 -20.42
CA VAL A 102 5.12 1.92 -21.04
C VAL A 102 5.19 1.71 -22.55
N GLN A 103 5.15 0.45 -23.03
CA GLN A 103 5.08 0.17 -24.46
C GLN A 103 3.81 0.72 -25.11
N GLU A 104 2.65 0.60 -24.45
CA GLU A 104 1.40 1.18 -24.94
C GLU A 104 1.47 2.72 -24.97
N ILE A 105 2.07 3.33 -23.95
CA ILE A 105 2.30 4.78 -23.89
C ILE A 105 3.22 5.24 -25.03
N ILE A 106 4.31 4.52 -25.31
CA ILE A 106 5.20 4.82 -26.43
C ILE A 106 4.42 4.81 -27.74
N SER A 107 3.63 3.75 -27.98
CA SER A 107 2.83 3.61 -29.19
C SER A 107 1.80 4.75 -29.35
N ASP A 108 1.16 5.16 -28.26
CA ASP A 108 0.21 6.27 -28.27
C ASP A 108 0.89 7.61 -28.59
N VAL A 109 2.03 7.90 -27.96
CA VAL A 109 2.81 9.12 -28.18
C VAL A 109 3.37 9.19 -29.61
N GLU A 110 3.90 8.08 -30.13
CA GLU A 110 4.36 7.98 -31.52
C GLU A 110 3.18 8.11 -32.50
N GLY A 111 1.98 7.70 -32.11
CA GLY A 111 0.72 7.91 -32.85
C GLY A 111 0.16 9.33 -32.74
N GLY A 112 0.88 10.26 -32.08
CA GLY A 112 0.50 11.69 -31.98
C GLY A 112 -0.48 12.02 -30.87
N LYS A 113 -0.75 11.10 -29.93
CA LYS A 113 -1.56 11.41 -28.73
C LYS A 113 -0.74 12.18 -27.70
N SER A 114 -1.42 12.96 -26.85
CA SER A 114 -0.78 13.62 -25.72
C SER A 114 -0.21 12.60 -24.74
N LEU A 115 0.87 12.95 -24.05
CA LEU A 115 1.44 12.10 -23.02
C LEU A 115 0.48 11.92 -21.84
N SER A 116 -0.20 13.01 -21.47
CA SER A 116 -1.20 13.00 -20.39
C SER A 116 -2.38 12.07 -20.69
N ASP A 117 -2.91 12.09 -21.92
CA ASP A 117 -3.98 11.17 -22.33
C ASP A 117 -3.52 9.70 -22.35
N SER A 118 -2.27 9.47 -22.74
CA SER A 118 -1.67 8.13 -22.74
C SER A 118 -1.53 7.56 -21.33
N PHE A 119 -1.09 8.37 -20.36
CA PHE A 119 -1.05 7.97 -18.95
C PHE A 119 -2.43 7.77 -18.33
N ALA A 120 -3.43 8.58 -18.72
CA ALA A 120 -4.80 8.50 -18.21
C ALA A 120 -5.49 7.16 -18.48
N LYS A 121 -5.05 6.42 -19.50
CA LYS A 121 -5.56 5.08 -19.82
C LYS A 121 -5.18 4.00 -18.79
N HIS A 122 -4.15 4.26 -17.99
CA HIS A 122 -3.57 3.30 -17.05
C HIS A 122 -3.68 3.79 -15.58
N PRO A 123 -4.92 3.93 -15.03
CA PRO A 123 -5.14 4.45 -13.68
C PRO A 123 -4.56 3.56 -12.57
N GLU A 124 -4.29 2.28 -12.87
CA GLU A 124 -3.62 1.35 -11.96
C GLU A 124 -2.13 1.70 -11.73
N ALA A 125 -1.49 2.33 -12.72
CA ALA A 125 -0.10 2.78 -12.65
C ALA A 125 -0.01 4.27 -12.32
N PHE A 126 -0.85 5.11 -12.91
CA PHE A 126 -0.76 6.56 -12.88
C PHE A 126 -2.06 7.18 -12.36
N ASN A 127 -2.01 7.78 -11.19
CA ASN A 127 -3.17 8.40 -10.55
C ASN A 127 -3.50 9.77 -11.19
N LYS A 128 -4.64 10.36 -10.80
CA LYS A 128 -5.11 11.65 -11.33
C LYS A 128 -4.12 12.80 -11.11
N VAL A 129 -3.36 12.80 -10.01
CA VAL A 129 -2.32 13.80 -9.76
C VAL A 129 -1.20 13.70 -10.79
N TYR A 130 -0.78 12.47 -11.09
CA TYR A 130 0.23 12.20 -12.10
C TYR A 130 -0.20 12.78 -13.46
N VAL A 131 -1.39 12.40 -13.91
CA VAL A 131 -1.95 12.84 -15.20
C VAL A 131 -2.10 14.36 -15.25
N ALA A 132 -2.59 14.99 -14.18
CA ALA A 132 -2.78 16.44 -14.14
C ALA A 132 -1.45 17.22 -14.22
N LEU A 133 -0.40 16.74 -13.53
CA LEU A 133 0.92 17.38 -13.58
C LEU A 133 1.59 17.22 -14.95
N ILE A 134 1.43 16.06 -15.57
CA ILE A 134 1.93 15.84 -16.94
C ILE A 134 1.16 16.73 -17.92
N SER A 135 -0.17 16.81 -17.81
CA SER A 135 -1.00 17.69 -18.66
C SER A 135 -0.63 19.16 -18.52
N ALA A 136 -0.41 19.63 -17.29
CA ALA A 136 0.04 21.00 -17.05
C ALA A 136 1.42 21.28 -17.67
N GLY A 137 2.38 20.35 -17.49
CA GLY A 137 3.73 20.44 -18.08
C GLY A 137 3.74 20.37 -19.60
N GLU A 138 2.87 19.54 -20.19
CA GLU A 138 2.68 19.40 -21.63
C GLU A 138 2.12 20.69 -22.24
N THR A 139 1.08 21.25 -21.61
CA THR A 139 0.42 22.47 -22.09
C THR A 139 1.32 23.71 -21.92
N SER A 140 2.10 23.80 -20.87
CA SER A 140 3.01 24.93 -20.60
C SER A 140 4.38 24.80 -21.25
N GLY A 141 4.72 23.61 -21.80
CA GLY A 141 6.06 23.33 -22.32
C GLY A 141 7.13 23.13 -21.23
N THR A 142 6.73 22.96 -19.96
CA THR A 142 7.61 22.79 -18.80
C THR A 142 7.60 21.34 -18.28
N MET A 143 7.65 20.39 -19.19
CA MET A 143 7.56 18.95 -18.90
C MET A 143 8.65 18.48 -17.92
N ASP A 144 9.88 19.00 -18.10
CA ASP A 144 11.02 18.67 -17.25
C ASP A 144 10.82 19.06 -15.79
N ASP A 145 10.33 20.28 -15.54
CA ASP A 145 9.99 20.75 -14.18
C ASP A 145 8.83 19.98 -13.58
N SER A 146 7.79 19.71 -14.36
CA SER A 146 6.62 18.92 -13.91
C SER A 146 7.02 17.52 -13.51
N LEU A 147 7.84 16.84 -14.30
CA LEU A 147 8.34 15.50 -13.99
C LEU A 147 9.29 15.49 -12.78
N LYS A 148 10.17 16.49 -12.63
CA LYS A 148 11.04 16.64 -11.44
C LYS A 148 10.22 16.81 -10.16
N ARG A 149 9.19 17.68 -10.17
CA ARG A 149 8.27 17.88 -9.04
C ARG A 149 7.51 16.62 -8.71
N LEU A 150 6.98 15.93 -9.72
CA LEU A 150 6.25 14.68 -9.58
C LEU A 150 7.13 13.58 -8.99
N ALA A 151 8.36 13.42 -9.48
CA ALA A 151 9.33 12.46 -8.94
C ALA A 151 9.63 12.75 -7.47
N ALA A 152 9.94 14.01 -7.14
CA ALA A 152 10.20 14.42 -5.77
C ALA A 152 9.00 14.19 -4.83
N GLN A 153 7.77 14.46 -5.29
CA GLN A 153 6.55 14.19 -4.53
C GLN A 153 6.38 12.69 -4.27
N GLN A 154 6.53 11.85 -5.30
CA GLN A 154 6.38 10.40 -5.15
C GLN A 154 7.46 9.79 -4.24
N GLU A 155 8.69 10.28 -4.32
CA GLU A 155 9.78 9.86 -3.43
C GLU A 155 9.48 10.20 -1.96
N LYS A 156 9.00 11.43 -1.69
CA LYS A 156 8.60 11.84 -0.34
C LYS A 156 7.45 10.97 0.19
N GLU A 157 6.44 10.72 -0.64
CA GLU A 157 5.32 9.85 -0.25
C GLU A 157 5.78 8.42 0.02
N ALA A 158 6.63 7.86 -0.82
CA ALA A 158 7.22 6.53 -0.64
C ALA A 158 8.09 6.45 0.62
N ALA A 159 8.92 7.47 0.88
CA ALA A 159 9.76 7.58 2.08
C ALA A 159 8.90 7.64 3.35
N MET A 160 7.85 8.45 3.37
CA MET A 160 6.90 8.55 4.48
C MET A 160 6.24 7.19 4.77
N MET A 161 5.74 6.50 3.74
CA MET A 161 5.13 5.18 3.90
C MET A 161 6.14 4.13 4.36
N SER A 162 7.40 4.22 3.92
CA SER A 162 8.49 3.34 4.36
C SER A 162 8.81 3.56 5.83
N LYS A 163 8.85 4.80 6.32
CA LYS A 163 9.05 5.13 7.74
C LYS A 163 7.94 4.54 8.61
N ILE A 164 6.67 4.70 8.22
CA ILE A 164 5.53 4.12 8.94
C ILE A 164 5.65 2.59 9.01
N ARG A 165 5.96 1.93 7.88
CA ARG A 165 6.13 0.47 7.86
C ARG A 165 7.32 0.02 8.70
N GLY A 166 8.45 0.73 8.63
CA GLY A 166 9.64 0.44 9.42
C GLY A 166 9.37 0.51 10.92
N ALA A 167 8.65 1.55 11.36
CA ALA A 167 8.26 1.73 12.75
C ALA A 167 7.38 0.58 13.28
N MET A 168 6.52 0.02 12.43
CA MET A 168 5.64 -1.10 12.79
C MET A 168 6.30 -2.47 12.71
N MET A 169 7.52 -2.58 12.17
CA MET A 169 8.19 -3.87 11.98
C MET A 169 8.58 -4.52 13.30
N TYR A 170 9.24 -3.76 14.20
CA TYR A 170 9.65 -4.26 15.51
C TYR A 170 8.46 -4.75 16.35
N PRO A 171 7.39 -3.96 16.57
CA PRO A 171 6.20 -4.44 17.28
C PRO A 171 5.59 -5.70 16.68
N SER A 172 5.54 -5.79 15.35
CA SER A 172 5.00 -6.96 14.66
C SER A 172 5.83 -8.22 14.90
N ILE A 173 7.16 -8.12 14.86
CA ILE A 173 8.06 -9.25 15.15
C ILE A 173 7.90 -9.72 16.59
N VAL A 174 7.90 -8.79 17.56
CA VAL A 174 7.73 -9.12 18.98
C VAL A 174 6.38 -9.81 19.22
N LEU A 175 5.31 -9.31 18.63
CA LEU A 175 3.98 -9.91 18.74
C LEU A 175 3.94 -11.34 18.17
N VAL A 176 4.57 -11.57 17.02
CA VAL A 176 4.70 -12.92 16.44
C VAL A 176 5.45 -13.85 17.38
N VAL A 177 6.57 -13.41 17.97
CA VAL A 177 7.34 -14.22 18.93
C VAL A 177 6.49 -14.55 20.16
N ILE A 178 5.75 -13.59 20.71
CA ILE A 178 4.84 -13.81 21.84
C ILE A 178 3.78 -14.87 21.49
N ILE A 179 3.16 -14.77 20.32
CA ILE A 179 2.15 -15.75 19.86
C ILE A 179 2.77 -17.14 19.73
N LEU A 180 3.99 -17.26 19.20
CA LEU A 180 4.70 -18.53 19.09
C LEU A 180 5.01 -19.14 20.46
N VAL A 181 5.45 -18.32 21.41
CA VAL A 181 5.74 -18.77 22.78
C VAL A 181 4.47 -19.23 23.48
N ILE A 182 3.38 -18.46 23.39
CA ILE A 182 2.07 -18.87 23.94
C ILE A 182 1.61 -20.19 23.30
N GLY A 183 1.71 -20.30 21.98
CA GLY A 183 1.35 -21.52 21.25
C GLY A 183 2.17 -22.73 21.73
N PHE A 184 3.50 -22.59 21.81
CA PHE A 184 4.35 -23.65 22.34
C PHE A 184 3.96 -24.10 23.74
N MET A 185 3.67 -23.14 24.64
CA MET A 185 3.19 -23.44 26.00
C MET A 185 1.87 -24.22 25.99
N LEU A 186 0.89 -23.74 25.24
CA LEU A 186 -0.43 -24.37 25.21
C LEU A 186 -0.42 -25.78 24.62
N PHE A 187 0.44 -26.03 23.62
CA PHE A 187 0.48 -27.33 22.93
C PHE A 187 1.47 -28.33 23.52
N THR A 188 2.49 -27.85 24.25
CA THR A 188 3.54 -28.74 24.79
C THR A 188 3.52 -28.83 26.31
N VAL A 189 3.52 -27.69 27.00
CA VAL A 189 3.72 -27.69 28.46
C VAL A 189 2.39 -27.96 29.20
N VAL A 190 1.31 -27.34 28.78
CA VAL A 190 0.01 -27.49 29.47
C VAL A 190 -0.48 -28.93 29.46
N PRO A 191 -0.42 -29.71 28.37
CA PRO A 191 -0.79 -31.14 28.39
C PRO A 191 0.08 -32.00 29.30
N GLN A 192 1.38 -31.70 29.43
CA GLN A 192 2.26 -32.43 30.35
C GLN A 192 1.85 -32.21 31.81
N VAL A 193 1.50 -30.96 32.17
CA VAL A 193 1.00 -30.65 33.51
C VAL A 193 -0.35 -31.34 33.77
N GLU A 194 -1.25 -31.38 32.79
CA GLU A 194 -2.51 -32.11 32.87
C GLU A 194 -2.29 -33.62 33.14
N GLY A 195 -1.35 -34.23 32.40
CA GLY A 195 -1.00 -35.64 32.58
C GLY A 195 -0.56 -35.95 34.01
N LEU A 196 0.36 -35.16 34.58
CA LEU A 196 0.84 -35.32 35.95
C LEU A 196 -0.29 -35.28 36.99
N TYR A 197 -1.25 -34.37 36.83
CA TYR A 197 -2.39 -34.27 37.75
C TYR A 197 -3.37 -35.43 37.62
N ARG A 198 -3.60 -35.89 36.41
CA ARG A 198 -4.44 -37.06 36.13
C ARG A 198 -3.89 -38.32 36.78
N ASP A 199 -2.57 -38.52 36.68
CA ASP A 199 -1.89 -39.69 37.26
C ASP A 199 -1.96 -39.68 38.80
N LEU A 200 -2.02 -38.51 39.41
CA LEU A 200 -2.09 -38.34 40.88
C LEU A 200 -3.52 -38.28 41.41
N ASN A 201 -4.55 -38.40 40.57
CA ASN A 201 -5.98 -38.31 40.91
C ASN A 201 -6.32 -37.03 41.72
N LYS A 202 -5.63 -35.90 41.45
CA LYS A 202 -5.86 -34.61 42.15
C LYS A 202 -6.54 -33.59 41.24
N GLY A 203 -7.36 -32.72 41.87
CA GLY A 203 -8.00 -31.62 41.14
C GLY A 203 -7.01 -30.53 40.73
N LEU A 204 -7.14 -30.02 39.52
CA LEU A 204 -6.31 -28.94 38.99
C LEU A 204 -6.62 -27.58 39.60
N PRO A 205 -5.63 -26.71 39.85
CA PRO A 205 -5.84 -25.32 40.18
C PRO A 205 -6.65 -24.56 39.12
N PHE A 206 -7.44 -23.58 39.51
CA PHE A 206 -8.34 -22.86 38.60
C PHE A 206 -7.64 -22.25 37.38
N VAL A 207 -6.46 -21.64 37.57
CA VAL A 207 -5.68 -21.03 36.50
C VAL A 207 -5.24 -22.08 35.47
N THR A 208 -4.72 -23.21 35.95
CA THR A 208 -4.28 -24.32 35.10
C THR A 208 -5.46 -24.96 34.35
N LEU A 209 -6.61 -25.11 35.04
CA LEU A 209 -7.83 -25.63 34.42
C LEU A 209 -8.35 -24.71 33.31
N MET A 210 -8.29 -23.39 33.49
CA MET A 210 -8.60 -22.42 32.44
C MET A 210 -7.63 -22.56 31.24
N MET A 211 -6.35 -22.67 31.49
CA MET A 211 -5.36 -22.84 30.41
C MET A 211 -5.53 -24.15 29.65
N ILE A 212 -5.83 -25.25 30.36
CA ILE A 212 -6.12 -26.55 29.73
C ILE A 212 -7.38 -26.46 28.86
N LYS A 213 -8.46 -25.81 29.32
CA LYS A 213 -9.66 -25.59 28.50
C LYS A 213 -9.36 -24.80 27.24
N VAL A 214 -8.53 -23.76 27.35
CA VAL A 214 -8.07 -22.96 26.20
C VAL A 214 -7.20 -23.80 25.28
N ALA A 215 -6.24 -24.55 25.82
CA ALA A 215 -5.36 -25.43 25.03
C ALA A 215 -6.18 -26.49 24.29
N ASN A 216 -7.10 -27.18 24.97
CA ASN A 216 -7.96 -28.19 24.39
C ASN A 216 -8.92 -27.63 23.34
N PHE A 217 -9.43 -26.41 23.55
CA PHE A 217 -10.22 -25.70 22.53
C PHE A 217 -9.39 -25.48 21.25
N PHE A 218 -8.18 -24.94 21.37
CA PHE A 218 -7.31 -24.71 20.21
C PHE A 218 -6.76 -26.00 19.60
N SER A 219 -6.43 -27.02 20.40
CA SER A 219 -5.91 -28.30 19.88
C SER A 219 -6.99 -29.17 19.23
N SER A 220 -8.20 -29.15 19.74
CA SER A 220 -9.31 -29.93 19.18
C SER A 220 -9.98 -29.23 17.99
N LEU A 221 -10.07 -27.90 18.02
CA LEU A 221 -10.82 -27.09 17.06
C LEU A 221 -9.92 -26.21 16.19
N TRP A 222 -8.59 -26.49 16.13
CA TRP A 222 -7.64 -25.66 15.36
C TRP A 222 -8.05 -25.46 13.90
N TRP A 223 -8.56 -26.51 13.27
CA TRP A 223 -9.05 -26.45 11.89
C TRP A 223 -10.29 -25.55 11.76
N LEU A 224 -11.18 -25.55 12.77
CA LEU A 224 -12.36 -24.70 12.81
C LEU A 224 -11.97 -23.23 13.05
N VAL A 225 -10.94 -22.99 13.89
CA VAL A 225 -10.38 -21.64 14.10
C VAL A 225 -9.74 -21.11 12.80
N ILE A 226 -8.99 -21.95 12.09
CA ILE A 226 -8.42 -21.57 10.78
C ILE A 226 -9.54 -21.32 9.77
N LEU A 227 -10.55 -22.20 9.70
CA LEU A 227 -11.70 -22.03 8.82
C LEU A 227 -12.47 -20.75 9.13
N ALA A 228 -12.71 -20.47 10.42
CA ALA A 228 -13.37 -19.24 10.86
C ALA A 228 -12.53 -17.99 10.53
N MET A 229 -11.20 -18.04 10.67
CA MET A 229 -10.30 -16.95 10.25
C MET A 229 -10.32 -16.74 8.73
N ILE A 230 -10.35 -17.80 7.93
CA ILE A 230 -10.41 -17.69 6.46
C ILE A 230 -11.77 -17.11 6.05
N ILE A 231 -12.86 -17.66 6.57
CA ILE A 231 -14.23 -17.19 6.27
C ILE A 231 -14.41 -15.75 6.77
N GLY A 232 -14.07 -15.47 8.03
CA GLY A 232 -14.16 -14.14 8.62
C GLY A 232 -13.26 -13.12 7.90
N GLY A 233 -12.04 -13.52 7.54
CA GLY A 233 -11.12 -12.71 6.73
C GLY A 233 -11.69 -12.43 5.33
N TYR A 234 -12.29 -13.41 4.69
CA TYR A 234 -12.96 -13.23 3.41
C TYR A 234 -14.13 -12.23 3.50
N PHE A 235 -15.04 -12.42 4.47
CA PHE A 235 -16.17 -11.51 4.68
C PHE A 235 -15.71 -10.11 5.07
N LEU A 236 -14.71 -10.01 5.96
CA LEU A 236 -14.11 -8.73 6.33
C LEU A 236 -13.47 -8.04 5.12
N ALA A 237 -12.73 -8.78 4.28
CA ALA A 237 -12.14 -8.24 3.06
C ALA A 237 -13.21 -7.76 2.07
N GLN A 238 -14.33 -8.48 1.95
CA GLN A 238 -15.47 -8.06 1.13
C GLN A 238 -16.17 -6.83 1.72
N TYR A 239 -16.42 -6.82 3.02
CA TYR A 239 -17.01 -5.67 3.71
C TYR A 239 -16.15 -4.41 3.52
N LEU A 240 -14.82 -4.52 3.71
CA LEU A 240 -13.89 -3.40 3.55
C LEU A 240 -13.78 -2.87 2.11
N LYS A 241 -14.33 -3.57 1.11
CA LYS A 241 -14.46 -3.08 -0.27
C LYS A 241 -15.77 -2.33 -0.53
N THR A 242 -16.77 -2.49 0.32
CA THR A 242 -18.04 -1.73 0.20
C THR A 242 -17.83 -0.28 0.59
N GLU A 243 -18.68 0.63 0.08
CA GLU A 243 -18.62 2.06 0.44
C GLU A 243 -18.70 2.27 1.95
N GLN A 244 -19.60 1.55 2.63
CA GLN A 244 -19.73 1.62 4.09
C GLN A 244 -18.49 1.10 4.82
N GLY A 245 -17.90 0.01 4.35
CA GLY A 245 -16.67 -0.55 4.92
C GLY A 245 -15.46 0.36 4.75
N ILE A 246 -15.30 0.98 3.57
CA ILE A 246 -14.26 1.98 3.31
C ILE A 246 -14.46 3.18 4.26
N ARG A 247 -15.68 3.69 4.38
CA ARG A 247 -16.01 4.82 5.27
C ARG A 247 -15.72 4.47 6.74
N THR A 248 -16.15 3.31 7.20
CA THR A 248 -15.89 2.85 8.58
C THR A 248 -14.39 2.74 8.86
N LYS A 249 -13.64 2.13 7.96
CA LYS A 249 -12.17 2.02 8.06
C LYS A 249 -11.50 3.40 8.13
N ASP A 250 -11.96 4.35 7.33
CA ASP A 250 -11.37 5.68 7.24
C ASP A 250 -11.74 6.54 8.47
N ILE A 251 -12.97 6.43 8.99
CA ILE A 251 -13.36 7.02 10.28
C ILE A 251 -12.53 6.43 11.42
N PHE A 252 -12.33 5.10 11.43
CA PHE A 252 -11.55 4.44 12.45
C PHE A 252 -10.12 4.96 12.51
N LYS A 253 -9.43 5.13 11.37
CA LYS A 253 -8.09 5.72 11.31
C LYS A 253 -8.03 7.13 11.90
N LEU A 254 -9.06 7.96 11.67
CA LEU A 254 -9.10 9.34 12.13
C LEU A 254 -9.41 9.48 13.63
N ASN A 255 -9.97 8.44 14.28
CA ASN A 255 -10.47 8.50 15.65
C ASN A 255 -9.75 7.57 16.63
N VAL A 256 -8.96 6.59 16.20
CA VAL A 256 -8.22 5.70 17.11
C VAL A 256 -7.22 6.50 17.95
N PRO A 257 -7.36 6.49 19.29
CA PRO A 257 -6.62 7.41 20.19
C PRO A 257 -5.12 7.42 19.98
N LEU A 258 -4.51 6.26 19.75
CA LEU A 258 -3.06 6.11 19.60
C LEU A 258 -2.55 6.61 18.25
N PHE A 259 -3.36 6.52 17.18
CA PHE A 259 -2.94 6.77 15.80
C PHE A 259 -3.61 7.99 15.15
N LYS A 260 -4.63 8.58 15.80
CA LYS A 260 -5.41 9.70 15.22
C LYS A 260 -4.53 10.88 14.82
N GLY A 261 -3.55 11.25 15.65
CA GLY A 261 -2.63 12.36 15.39
C GLY A 261 -1.82 12.09 14.12
N MET A 262 -1.17 10.93 14.08
CA MET A 262 -0.36 10.49 12.93
C MET A 262 -1.17 10.49 11.62
N PHE A 263 -2.37 9.89 11.60
CA PHE A 263 -3.18 9.85 10.39
C PHE A 263 -3.68 11.23 9.96
N ARG A 264 -4.12 12.08 10.89
CA ARG A 264 -4.56 13.44 10.56
C ARG A 264 -3.42 14.26 9.95
N LYS A 265 -2.25 14.26 10.56
CA LYS A 265 -1.05 14.95 10.05
C LYS A 265 -0.63 14.41 8.68
N MET A 266 -0.68 13.09 8.50
CA MET A 266 -0.39 12.45 7.21
C MET A 266 -1.33 12.95 6.10
N TYR A 267 -2.65 13.05 6.38
CA TYR A 267 -3.61 13.54 5.40
C TYR A 267 -3.44 15.04 5.14
N MET A 268 -3.11 15.83 6.16
CA MET A 268 -2.83 17.27 5.99
C MET A 268 -1.55 17.51 5.19
N ALA A 269 -0.49 16.76 5.47
CA ALA A 269 0.75 16.80 4.69
C ALA A 269 0.49 16.45 3.22
N ARG A 270 -0.28 15.37 2.96
CA ARG A 270 -0.64 14.96 1.61
C ARG A 270 -1.48 16.00 0.88
N PHE A 271 -2.50 16.55 1.53
CA PHE A 271 -3.33 17.64 1.00
C PHE A 271 -2.47 18.85 0.61
N ALA A 272 -1.67 19.33 1.56
CA ALA A 272 -0.84 20.51 1.38
C ALA A 272 0.26 20.31 0.32
N ARG A 273 0.93 19.15 0.31
CA ARG A 273 1.97 18.82 -0.67
C ARG A 273 1.40 18.69 -2.08
N THR A 274 0.31 17.95 -2.24
CA THR A 274 -0.34 17.79 -3.55
C THR A 274 -0.87 19.13 -4.06
N GLY A 275 -1.52 19.91 -3.19
CA GLY A 275 -2.00 21.24 -3.56
C GLY A 275 -0.87 22.20 -3.94
N GLN A 276 0.24 22.21 -3.18
CA GLN A 276 1.43 22.99 -3.53
C GLN A 276 1.91 22.67 -4.95
N VAL A 277 2.11 21.37 -5.24
CA VAL A 277 2.67 20.96 -6.54
C VAL A 277 1.75 21.31 -7.68
N LEU A 278 0.44 21.08 -7.53
CA LEU A 278 -0.56 21.42 -8.56
C LEU A 278 -0.65 22.93 -8.80
N LEU A 279 -0.72 23.75 -7.75
CA LEU A 279 -0.79 25.20 -7.88
C LEU A 279 0.48 25.77 -8.50
N SER A 280 1.65 25.29 -8.09
CA SER A 280 2.93 25.76 -8.62
C SER A 280 3.18 25.36 -10.09
N THR A 281 2.38 24.46 -10.66
CA THR A 281 2.38 24.10 -12.07
C THR A 281 1.25 24.78 -12.87
N GLY A 282 0.51 25.72 -12.24
CA GLY A 282 -0.53 26.51 -12.90
C GLY A 282 -1.90 25.84 -12.96
N VAL A 283 -2.12 24.75 -12.25
CA VAL A 283 -3.46 24.12 -12.14
C VAL A 283 -4.39 25.05 -11.37
N SER A 284 -5.63 25.22 -11.87
CA SER A 284 -6.60 26.10 -11.22
C SER A 284 -6.93 25.63 -9.79
N MET A 285 -7.33 26.59 -8.91
CA MET A 285 -7.67 26.28 -7.51
C MET A 285 -8.77 25.21 -7.40
N LEU A 286 -9.80 25.28 -8.22
CA LEU A 286 -10.92 24.32 -8.19
C LEU A 286 -10.49 22.94 -8.67
N ASP A 287 -9.69 22.87 -9.73
CA ASP A 287 -9.13 21.60 -10.21
C ASP A 287 -8.16 21.00 -9.21
N MET A 288 -7.31 21.83 -8.59
CA MET A 288 -6.43 21.40 -7.50
C MET A 288 -7.22 20.76 -6.37
N LEU A 289 -8.31 21.38 -5.90
CA LEU A 289 -9.15 20.81 -4.83
C LEU A 289 -9.77 19.48 -5.26
N ARG A 290 -10.28 19.38 -6.49
CA ARG A 290 -10.88 18.15 -7.03
C ARG A 290 -9.85 17.02 -7.16
N ILE A 291 -8.67 17.30 -7.70
CA ILE A 291 -7.61 16.31 -7.87
C ILE A 291 -7.09 15.87 -6.51
N THR A 292 -6.89 16.81 -5.59
CA THR A 292 -6.38 16.52 -4.24
C THR A 292 -7.39 15.73 -3.41
N SER A 293 -8.70 15.94 -3.58
CA SER A 293 -9.72 15.14 -2.89
C SER A 293 -9.59 13.65 -3.20
N ASP A 294 -9.29 13.29 -4.44
CA ASP A 294 -9.03 11.91 -4.85
C ASP A 294 -7.67 11.40 -4.33
N ALA A 295 -6.66 12.27 -4.30
CA ALA A 295 -5.30 11.92 -3.92
C ALA A 295 -5.12 11.65 -2.42
N VAL A 296 -5.93 12.27 -1.55
CA VAL A 296 -5.81 12.12 -0.09
C VAL A 296 -6.05 10.67 0.36
N ASN A 297 -6.79 9.88 -0.42
CA ASN A 297 -7.07 8.47 -0.14
C ASN A 297 -7.71 8.22 1.25
N ASN A 298 -8.64 9.10 1.61
CA ASN A 298 -9.52 8.98 2.76
C ASN A 298 -10.86 9.65 2.41
N VAL A 299 -11.95 8.90 2.49
CA VAL A 299 -13.28 9.37 2.05
C VAL A 299 -13.76 10.58 2.85
N ILE A 300 -13.50 10.60 4.17
CA ILE A 300 -13.96 11.69 5.05
C ILE A 300 -13.23 13.01 4.72
N ILE A 301 -11.91 12.95 4.55
CA ILE A 301 -11.11 14.13 4.17
C ILE A 301 -11.44 14.55 2.75
N SER A 302 -11.65 13.60 1.82
CA SER A 302 -12.08 13.88 0.44
C SER A 302 -13.39 14.64 0.41
N GLU A 303 -14.41 14.18 1.15
CA GLU A 303 -15.71 14.89 1.28
C GLU A 303 -15.55 16.29 1.85
N SER A 304 -14.66 16.49 2.84
CA SER A 304 -14.38 17.82 3.40
C SER A 304 -13.76 18.75 2.36
N ILE A 305 -12.81 18.25 1.56
CA ILE A 305 -12.21 19.03 0.45
C ILE A 305 -13.27 19.39 -0.60
N LEU A 306 -14.14 18.46 -0.98
CA LEU A 306 -15.20 18.71 -1.97
C LEU A 306 -16.20 19.74 -1.44
N ARG A 307 -16.64 19.66 -0.17
CA ARG A 307 -17.49 20.70 0.43
C ARG A 307 -16.81 22.06 0.45
N ALA A 308 -15.51 22.11 0.73
CA ALA A 308 -14.74 23.36 0.65
C ALA A 308 -14.67 23.86 -0.81
N SER A 309 -14.47 22.97 -1.79
CA SER A 309 -14.47 23.30 -3.22
C SER A 309 -15.79 23.96 -3.66
N ASP A 310 -16.93 23.42 -3.23
CA ASP A 310 -18.25 24.01 -3.55
C ASP A 310 -18.41 25.41 -2.95
N LYS A 311 -17.92 25.62 -1.72
CA LYS A 311 -17.92 26.95 -1.09
C LYS A 311 -17.01 27.95 -1.83
N VAL A 312 -15.84 27.50 -2.29
CA VAL A 312 -14.90 28.31 -3.09
C VAL A 312 -15.51 28.65 -4.46
N LYS A 313 -16.16 27.68 -5.11
CA LYS A 313 -16.90 27.92 -6.35
C LYS A 313 -17.99 28.99 -6.18
N GLY A 314 -18.59 29.10 -4.99
CA GLY A 314 -19.53 30.14 -4.60
C GLY A 314 -18.87 31.49 -4.19
N GLY A 315 -17.56 31.67 -4.38
CA GLY A 315 -16.81 32.89 -4.11
C GLY A 315 -16.30 33.06 -2.68
N LYS A 316 -16.39 32.00 -1.82
CA LYS A 316 -15.79 32.05 -0.47
C LYS A 316 -14.28 31.77 -0.53
N ALA A 317 -13.53 32.43 0.34
CA ALA A 317 -12.10 32.14 0.51
C ALA A 317 -11.88 30.67 0.90
N LEU A 318 -10.83 30.03 0.38
CA LEU A 318 -10.50 28.63 0.68
C LEU A 318 -10.21 28.45 2.17
N SER A 319 -9.45 29.38 2.77
CA SER A 319 -9.15 29.37 4.20
C SER A 319 -10.41 29.35 5.07
N ALA A 320 -11.39 30.21 4.77
CA ALA A 320 -12.67 30.27 5.46
C ALA A 320 -13.52 29.00 5.22
N SER A 321 -13.40 28.40 4.04
CA SER A 321 -14.13 27.19 3.67
C SER A 321 -13.61 25.95 4.41
N LEU A 322 -12.31 25.87 4.67
CA LEU A 322 -11.67 24.76 5.38
C LEU A 322 -11.70 24.91 6.92
N SER A 323 -11.82 26.15 7.44
CA SER A 323 -11.80 26.40 8.90
C SER A 323 -12.91 25.70 9.67
N ASN A 324 -14.02 25.38 9.01
CA ASN A 324 -15.19 24.72 9.62
C ASN A 324 -15.26 23.20 9.34
N GLU A 325 -14.18 22.61 8.83
CA GLU A 325 -14.14 21.17 8.56
C GLU A 325 -13.43 20.46 9.71
N ASP A 326 -14.13 19.56 10.41
CA ASP A 326 -13.72 18.94 11.68
C ASP A 326 -12.37 18.24 11.67
N TYR A 327 -11.97 17.71 10.51
CA TYR A 327 -10.74 16.92 10.40
C TYR A 327 -9.55 17.71 9.89
N PHE A 328 -9.76 19.00 9.50
CA PHE A 328 -8.67 19.88 9.11
C PHE A 328 -8.00 20.47 10.35
N LEU A 329 -6.68 20.33 10.41
CA LEU A 329 -5.89 20.91 11.50
C LEU A 329 -5.77 22.43 11.30
N ALA A 330 -5.87 23.20 12.37
CA ALA A 330 -6.00 24.65 12.37
C ALA A 330 -4.91 25.39 11.57
N MET A 331 -3.69 24.86 11.52
CA MET A 331 -2.60 25.46 10.76
C MET A 331 -2.87 25.49 9.24
N VAL A 332 -3.59 24.49 8.69
CA VAL A 332 -3.88 24.45 7.24
C VAL A 332 -4.67 25.69 6.79
N PRO A 333 -5.87 25.97 7.33
CA PRO A 333 -6.61 27.17 6.92
C PRO A 333 -5.88 28.48 7.29
N GLN A 334 -5.10 28.52 8.38
CA GLN A 334 -4.31 29.70 8.76
C GLN A 334 -3.22 30.03 7.72
N MET A 335 -2.45 29.03 7.31
CA MET A 335 -1.41 29.21 6.29
C MET A 335 -1.97 29.54 4.92
N ILE A 336 -3.11 28.89 4.55
CA ILE A 336 -3.82 29.23 3.31
C ILE A 336 -4.30 30.69 3.36
N LYS A 337 -4.82 31.18 4.50
CA LYS A 337 -5.23 32.57 4.66
C LYS A 337 -4.09 33.55 4.40
N ILE A 338 -2.89 33.25 4.93
CA ILE A 338 -1.69 34.06 4.66
C ILE A 338 -1.35 34.02 3.16
N GLY A 339 -1.45 32.83 2.55
CA GLY A 339 -1.21 32.65 1.12
C GLY A 339 -2.22 33.41 0.25
N GLU A 340 -3.52 33.44 0.63
CA GLU A 340 -4.56 34.22 -0.04
C GLU A 340 -4.28 35.72 0.03
N GLN A 341 -3.83 36.22 1.18
CA GLN A 341 -3.49 37.63 1.38
C GLN A 341 -2.23 38.07 0.64
N SER A 342 -1.24 37.18 0.52
CA SER A 342 0.04 37.46 -0.13
C SER A 342 0.09 37.07 -1.62
N GLY A 343 -0.94 36.39 -2.13
CA GLY A 343 -0.95 35.80 -3.49
C GLY A 343 -0.02 34.59 -3.65
N LYS A 344 0.43 33.96 -2.55
CA LYS A 344 1.41 32.86 -2.53
C LYS A 344 0.86 31.61 -1.83
N ILE A 345 -0.30 31.16 -2.26
CA ILE A 345 -0.96 30.00 -1.65
C ILE A 345 -0.13 28.75 -1.81
N ASP A 346 0.50 28.54 -2.96
CA ASP A 346 1.37 27.41 -3.25
C ASP A 346 2.57 27.35 -2.31
N GLU A 347 3.23 28.50 -2.05
CA GLU A 347 4.36 28.59 -1.12
C GLU A 347 3.91 28.25 0.32
N MET A 348 2.77 28.80 0.75
CA MET A 348 2.23 28.53 2.09
C MET A 348 1.78 27.09 2.27
N MET A 349 1.18 26.49 1.24
CA MET A 349 0.89 25.05 1.24
C MET A 349 2.17 24.20 1.31
N GLY A 350 3.24 24.60 0.62
CA GLY A 350 4.55 23.93 0.70
C GLY A 350 5.14 23.95 2.11
N LYS A 351 5.09 25.09 2.79
CA LYS A 351 5.52 25.22 4.20
C LYS A 351 4.65 24.38 5.14
N THR A 352 3.34 24.41 4.93
CA THR A 352 2.38 23.58 5.70
C THR A 352 2.69 22.09 5.54
N ALA A 353 2.94 21.66 4.31
CA ALA A 353 3.31 20.28 4.03
C ALA A 353 4.60 19.87 4.76
N GLN A 354 5.62 20.73 4.71
CA GLN A 354 6.91 20.47 5.37
C GLN A 354 6.72 20.31 6.89
N VAL A 355 6.02 21.23 7.53
CA VAL A 355 5.78 21.15 8.99
C VAL A 355 5.06 19.85 9.36
N TYR A 356 4.01 19.48 8.62
CA TYR A 356 3.31 18.22 8.93
C TYR A 356 4.10 16.96 8.57
N GLU A 357 4.97 17.00 7.57
CA GLU A 357 5.92 15.92 7.27
C GLU A 357 6.90 15.73 8.45
N ASP A 358 7.44 16.84 9.00
CA ASP A 358 8.38 16.82 10.12
C ASP A 358 7.68 16.37 11.43
N GLU A 359 6.50 16.93 11.73
CA GLU A 359 5.70 16.52 12.89
C GLU A 359 5.26 15.04 12.80
N LEU A 360 4.97 14.54 11.60
CA LEU A 360 4.64 13.14 11.39
C LEU A 360 5.84 12.23 11.68
N ASP A 361 7.04 12.64 11.28
CA ASP A 361 8.28 11.91 11.59
C ASP A 361 8.52 11.82 13.10
N GLU A 362 8.29 12.90 13.83
CA GLU A 362 8.38 12.92 15.29
C GLU A 362 7.33 12.00 15.94
N GLU A 363 6.10 12.06 15.46
CA GLU A 363 5.02 11.23 16.00
C GLU A 363 5.22 9.73 15.73
N ILE A 364 5.76 9.37 14.56
CA ILE A 364 6.14 7.98 14.25
C ILE A 364 7.24 7.50 15.21
N ARG A 365 8.23 8.33 15.52
CA ARG A 365 9.28 8.01 16.49
C ARG A 365 8.71 7.87 17.91
N ALA A 366 7.87 8.80 18.32
CA ALA A 366 7.22 8.77 19.63
C ALA A 366 6.34 7.52 19.82
N LEU A 367 5.56 7.15 18.78
CA LEU A 367 4.77 5.92 18.79
C LEU A 367 5.66 4.68 18.90
N SER A 368 6.76 4.61 18.14
CA SER A 368 7.69 3.48 18.20
C SER A 368 8.28 3.31 19.59
N THR A 369 8.67 4.41 20.24
CA THR A 369 9.21 4.39 21.60
C THR A 369 8.13 4.06 22.66
N ALA A 370 6.89 4.55 22.47
CA ALA A 370 5.81 4.30 23.42
C ALA A 370 5.28 2.83 23.35
N ILE A 371 5.39 2.18 22.21
CA ILE A 371 4.97 0.78 22.05
C ILE A 371 5.88 -0.17 22.85
N GLU A 372 7.16 0.14 23.00
CA GLU A 372 8.13 -0.72 23.69
C GLU A 372 7.77 -1.01 25.15
N PRO A 373 7.51 -0.02 26.02
CA PRO A 373 7.03 -0.26 27.39
C PRO A 373 5.72 -1.05 27.44
N VAL A 374 4.79 -0.77 26.53
CA VAL A 374 3.51 -1.51 26.47
C VAL A 374 3.75 -2.99 26.15
N LEU A 375 4.64 -3.29 25.19
CA LEU A 375 5.01 -4.66 24.86
C LEU A 375 5.75 -5.36 26.00
N MET A 376 6.63 -4.64 26.74
CA MET A 376 7.32 -5.20 27.91
C MET A 376 6.34 -5.58 29.02
N VAL A 377 5.39 -4.69 29.35
CA VAL A 377 4.36 -4.99 30.34
C VAL A 377 3.49 -6.16 29.89
N PHE A 378 3.08 -6.18 28.64
CA PHE A 378 2.31 -7.29 28.07
C PHE A 378 3.09 -8.61 28.14
N LEU A 379 4.37 -8.61 27.78
CA LEU A 379 5.25 -9.78 27.87
C LEU A 379 5.42 -10.25 29.32
N ALA A 380 5.59 -9.32 30.27
CA ALA A 380 5.70 -9.64 31.68
C ALA A 380 4.43 -10.31 32.23
N ILE A 381 3.25 -9.81 31.83
CA ILE A 381 1.96 -10.44 32.19
C ILE A 381 1.85 -11.85 31.61
N VAL A 382 2.19 -12.01 30.33
CA VAL A 382 2.16 -13.32 29.67
C VAL A 382 3.14 -14.28 30.35
N ALA A 383 4.40 -13.87 30.53
CA ALA A 383 5.41 -14.70 31.17
C ALA A 383 5.03 -15.03 32.63
N GLY A 384 4.56 -14.06 33.41
CA GLY A 384 4.09 -14.28 34.77
C GLY A 384 2.94 -15.27 34.87
N THR A 385 1.95 -15.13 33.97
CA THR A 385 0.82 -16.09 33.88
C THR A 385 1.31 -17.51 33.53
N MET A 386 2.29 -17.60 32.61
CA MET A 386 2.88 -18.89 32.21
C MET A 386 3.64 -19.55 33.36
N VAL A 387 4.47 -18.78 34.07
CA VAL A 387 5.20 -19.26 35.25
C VAL A 387 4.22 -19.69 36.34
N ALA A 388 3.20 -18.89 36.62
CA ALA A 388 2.18 -19.27 37.59
C ALA A 388 1.44 -20.55 37.21
N ALA A 389 1.11 -20.74 35.93
CA ALA A 389 0.46 -21.95 35.42
C ALA A 389 1.28 -23.23 35.58
N ILE A 390 2.60 -23.13 35.60
CA ILE A 390 3.50 -24.26 35.82
C ILE A 390 3.78 -24.46 37.32
N LEU A 391 4.10 -23.39 38.03
CA LEU A 391 4.53 -23.51 39.43
C LEU A 391 3.38 -23.75 40.42
N LEU A 392 2.19 -23.12 40.21
CA LEU A 392 1.05 -23.37 41.09
C LEU A 392 0.63 -24.84 41.21
N PRO A 393 0.52 -25.57 40.07
CA PRO A 393 0.32 -27.01 40.12
C PRO A 393 1.39 -27.74 40.94
N ILE A 394 2.66 -27.47 40.70
CA ILE A 394 3.79 -28.15 41.35
C ILE A 394 3.72 -27.89 42.87
N TYR A 395 3.55 -26.63 43.31
CA TYR A 395 3.43 -26.29 44.71
C TYR A 395 2.20 -26.91 45.38
N SER A 396 1.07 -26.99 44.71
CA SER A 396 -0.14 -27.63 45.26
C SER A 396 0.03 -29.14 45.41
N LEU A 397 0.85 -29.79 44.60
CA LEU A 397 1.19 -31.19 44.77
C LEU A 397 2.11 -31.42 45.97
N VAL A 398 3.17 -30.60 46.13
CA VAL A 398 4.13 -30.70 47.22
C VAL A 398 3.46 -30.34 48.59
N GLY A 399 2.63 -29.27 48.63
CA GLY A 399 1.96 -28.87 49.86
C GLY A 399 0.92 -29.86 50.36
N ASN A 400 0.42 -30.75 49.54
CA ASN A 400 -0.52 -31.82 49.88
C ASN A 400 0.11 -33.19 50.10
N ILE A 401 1.45 -33.32 50.04
CA ILE A 401 2.18 -34.50 50.47
C ILE A 401 2.33 -34.39 51.99
N ASN A 402 1.27 -34.82 52.73
CA ASN A 402 1.44 -35.09 54.18
C ASN A 402 2.46 -36.21 54.27
N ILE A 403 3.66 -35.89 54.75
CA ILE A 403 4.64 -36.86 55.21
C ILE A 403 3.99 -37.63 56.35
N ARG A 404 3.47 -38.82 56.09
CA ARG A 404 3.17 -39.83 57.11
C ARG A 404 4.42 -40.68 57.36
#